data_b67e41a3776bbd9a292edede4a4a60e0
#
_entry.id   b67e41a3776bbd9a292edede4a4a60e0
#
_cell.length_a   1.000
_cell.length_b   1.000
_cell.length_c   1.000
_cell.angle_alpha   90.00
_cell.angle_beta   90.00
_cell.angle_gamma   90.00
#
_symmetry.space_group_name_H-M   'P 1'
#
loop_
_entity.id
_entity.type
_entity.pdbx_description
1 polymer ?
#
loop_
_entity_poly.entity_id
_entity_poly.type
_entity_poly.pdbx_seq_one_letter_code
_entity_poly.pdbx_strand_id
1 'polypeptide(L)'
;MKRIFYLLSMLCVAIGMQAQQRNTVTSILEVLDVQTGERTVLKEFPYLIEAPNWTVDGKWIIYNSSGLLYKIAADGKGEVGLINTEYVVRCNNDHVLSADGKSIAVSSSPSPSGGTSLIYTLPLEGGTPKLITPWGPSYLHGWSPDGQTLAYCAFRSVATGADIYTISVNGGEERRLTTAEGLDDGPEYSPDGKHIWFNSVRTGLMQVWRMNADGSEQTQMTFDETRNAWFPHVSPDGKQVIYITYHVGDLEPGQHLANYNVELWLMPAAGGQPKRVAELFGGQGTINTNSWAPDSRHVAFISYRLNEKK
;
A
#
# COMPACT_ATOMS: atom_id res chain seq x y z
N MET A 1 10.00 -8.58 31.39
CA MET A 1 9.92 -7.11 31.55
C MET A 1 10.81 -6.31 30.59
N LYS A 2 12.02 -6.76 30.19
CA LYS A 2 12.90 -6.00 29.27
C LYS A 2 12.44 -5.93 27.79
N ARG A 3 11.64 -6.90 27.30
CA ARG A 3 11.19 -6.92 25.89
C ARG A 3 10.02 -5.97 25.58
N ILE A 4 9.19 -5.62 26.56
CA ILE A 4 8.06 -4.68 26.38
C ILE A 4 8.56 -3.24 26.18
N PHE A 5 9.69 -2.88 26.82
CA PHE A 5 10.28 -1.55 26.66
C PHE A 5 10.86 -1.30 25.25
N TYR A 6 11.35 -2.34 24.55
CA TYR A 6 11.88 -2.19 23.19
C TYR A 6 10.78 -1.94 22.14
N LEU A 7 9.60 -2.55 22.27
CA LEU A 7 8.48 -2.28 21.34
C LEU A 7 7.91 -0.87 21.50
N LEU A 8 7.78 -0.36 22.74
CA LEU A 8 7.34 1.02 22.95
C LEU A 8 8.37 2.05 22.46
N SER A 9 9.68 1.78 22.62
CA SER A 9 10.72 2.69 22.15
C SER A 9 10.83 2.73 20.61
N MET A 10 10.62 1.62 19.91
CA MET A 10 10.59 1.60 18.44
C MET A 10 9.37 2.34 17.87
N LEU A 11 8.19 2.22 18.49
CA LEU A 11 7.00 2.94 18.04
C LEU A 11 7.15 4.46 18.23
N CYS A 12 7.69 4.92 19.35
CA CYS A 12 7.96 6.34 19.58
C CYS A 12 9.04 6.91 18.65
N VAL A 13 10.07 6.12 18.31
CA VAL A 13 11.12 6.51 17.37
C VAL A 13 10.56 6.61 15.95
N ALA A 14 9.72 5.67 15.51
CA ALA A 14 9.10 5.72 14.18
C ALA A 14 8.19 6.95 14.00
N ILE A 15 7.38 7.30 15.00
CA ILE A 15 6.52 8.49 14.98
C ILE A 15 7.36 9.78 14.98
N GLY A 16 8.43 9.82 15.75
CA GLY A 16 9.37 10.96 15.79
C GLY A 16 10.13 11.10 14.46
N MET A 17 10.55 10.02 13.84
CA MET A 17 11.23 10.02 12.54
C MET A 17 10.30 10.47 11.40
N GLN A 18 9.04 10.02 11.37
CA GLN A 18 8.06 10.51 10.39
C GLN A 18 7.79 12.01 10.51
N ALA A 19 7.68 12.55 11.73
CA ALA A 19 7.49 13.98 11.95
C ALA A 19 8.71 14.81 11.51
N GLN A 20 9.93 14.27 11.69
CA GLN A 20 11.18 14.93 11.28
C GLN A 20 11.44 14.80 9.77
N GLN A 21 11.01 13.74 9.12
CA GLN A 21 11.10 13.55 7.67
C GLN A 21 10.19 14.50 6.87
N ARG A 22 9.06 14.93 7.44
CA ARG A 22 8.06 15.76 6.74
C ARG A 22 8.59 17.08 6.20
N ASN A 23 9.62 17.66 6.82
CA ASN A 23 10.21 18.93 6.42
C ASN A 23 11.54 18.80 5.64
N THR A 24 11.97 17.57 5.35
CA THR A 24 13.28 17.33 4.72
C THR A 24 13.17 16.61 3.38
N VAL A 25 11.98 16.37 2.89
CA VAL A 25 11.73 15.64 1.65
C VAL A 25 10.91 16.47 0.67
N THR A 26 11.28 16.40 -0.61
CA THR A 26 10.41 16.76 -1.74
C THR A 26 9.89 15.46 -2.34
N SER A 27 8.56 15.33 -2.41
CA SER A 27 7.91 14.21 -3.09
C SER A 27 7.61 14.58 -4.53
N ILE A 28 7.88 13.66 -5.43
CA ILE A 28 7.69 13.85 -6.87
C ILE A 28 6.64 12.82 -7.32
N LEU A 29 5.45 13.30 -7.66
CA LEU A 29 4.40 12.47 -8.25
C LEU A 29 4.72 12.28 -9.73
N GLU A 30 4.87 11.03 -10.13
CA GLU A 30 5.25 10.63 -11.48
C GLU A 30 4.26 9.59 -12.04
N VAL A 31 4.23 9.50 -13.36
CA VAL A 31 3.53 8.44 -14.11
C VAL A 31 4.55 7.71 -14.97
N LEU A 32 4.56 6.37 -14.85
CA LEU A 32 5.34 5.45 -15.68
C LEU A 32 4.44 4.86 -16.77
N ASP A 33 4.85 4.95 -18.01
CA ASP A 33 4.34 4.09 -19.09
C ASP A 33 5.12 2.76 -19.04
N VAL A 34 4.46 1.67 -18.64
CA VAL A 34 5.12 0.37 -18.47
C VAL A 34 5.54 -0.31 -19.78
N GLN A 35 5.04 0.17 -20.94
CA GLN A 35 5.41 -0.35 -22.25
C GLN A 35 6.70 0.29 -22.77
N THR A 36 6.84 1.59 -22.62
CA THR A 36 7.99 2.35 -23.14
C THR A 36 9.07 2.58 -22.08
N GLY A 37 8.73 2.53 -20.77
CA GLY A 37 9.59 2.91 -19.67
C GLY A 37 9.68 4.43 -19.48
N GLU A 38 8.91 5.22 -20.22
CA GLU A 38 8.89 6.68 -20.10
C GLU A 38 8.28 7.10 -18.77
N ARG A 39 8.94 8.06 -18.10
CA ARG A 39 8.50 8.64 -16.83
C ARG A 39 8.13 10.11 -17.06
N THR A 40 6.94 10.49 -16.61
CA THR A 40 6.44 11.86 -16.67
C THR A 40 6.21 12.40 -15.28
N VAL A 41 6.90 13.49 -14.92
CA VAL A 41 6.64 14.22 -13.67
C VAL A 41 5.33 14.99 -13.80
N LEU A 42 4.36 14.69 -12.95
CA LEU A 42 3.10 15.41 -12.87
C LEU A 42 3.20 16.63 -11.94
N LYS A 43 3.77 16.43 -10.75
CA LYS A 43 3.91 17.53 -9.77
C LYS A 43 4.96 17.21 -8.71
N GLU A 44 5.67 18.25 -8.26
CA GLU A 44 6.52 18.23 -7.07
C GLU A 44 5.80 18.84 -5.86
N PHE A 45 5.97 18.22 -4.69
CA PHE A 45 5.44 18.69 -3.42
C PHE A 45 6.58 18.92 -2.43
N PRO A 46 6.69 20.09 -1.79
CA PRO A 46 7.74 20.39 -0.82
C PRO A 46 7.50 19.71 0.55
N TYR A 47 6.77 18.60 0.56
CA TYR A 47 6.42 17.81 1.74
C TYR A 47 6.13 16.37 1.34
N LEU A 48 6.05 15.48 2.33
CA LEU A 48 5.78 14.06 2.12
C LEU A 48 4.34 13.84 1.63
N ILE A 49 4.22 13.18 0.49
CA ILE A 49 3.00 12.53 0.03
C ILE A 49 3.30 11.06 -0.24
N GLU A 50 2.30 10.18 -0.15
CA GLU A 50 2.47 8.74 -0.23
C GLU A 50 1.29 8.06 -0.93
N ALA A 51 1.54 6.87 -1.50
CA ALA A 51 0.54 5.93 -1.98
C ALA A 51 -0.44 6.54 -3.01
N PRO A 52 0.03 6.91 -4.21
CA PRO A 52 -0.85 7.43 -5.24
C PRO A 52 -1.80 6.32 -5.71
N ASN A 53 -3.09 6.61 -5.74
CA ASN A 53 -4.14 5.68 -6.14
C ASN A 53 -5.03 6.32 -7.20
N TRP A 54 -5.03 5.78 -8.42
CA TRP A 54 -5.79 6.35 -9.53
C TRP A 54 -7.29 6.06 -9.39
N THR A 55 -8.14 7.06 -9.64
CA THR A 55 -9.59 6.82 -9.65
C THR A 55 -10.02 5.98 -10.85
N VAL A 56 -11.08 5.20 -10.69
CA VAL A 56 -11.61 4.29 -11.71
C VAL A 56 -12.00 5.02 -13.00
N ASP A 57 -12.43 6.29 -12.92
CA ASP A 57 -12.75 7.13 -14.08
C ASP A 57 -11.52 7.77 -14.75
N GLY A 58 -10.33 7.53 -14.20
CA GLY A 58 -9.05 8.04 -14.72
C GLY A 58 -8.81 9.54 -14.55
N LYS A 59 -9.68 10.25 -13.82
CA LYS A 59 -9.59 11.73 -13.76
C LYS A 59 -8.75 12.24 -12.60
N TRP A 60 -8.60 11.46 -11.53
CA TRP A 60 -7.94 11.90 -10.31
C TRP A 60 -6.92 10.88 -9.83
N ILE A 61 -5.91 11.38 -9.11
CA ILE A 61 -5.00 10.58 -8.29
C ILE A 61 -5.24 10.98 -6.84
N ILE A 62 -5.58 9.99 -6.01
CA ILE A 62 -5.72 10.12 -4.57
C ILE A 62 -4.35 9.84 -3.94
N TYR A 63 -3.99 10.55 -2.87
CA TYR A 63 -2.79 10.28 -2.09
C TYR A 63 -3.02 10.71 -0.63
N ASN A 64 -2.20 10.19 0.27
CA ASN A 64 -2.20 10.66 1.65
C ASN A 64 -1.02 11.58 1.95
N SER A 65 -1.24 12.49 2.87
CA SER A 65 -0.20 13.34 3.47
C SER A 65 -0.62 13.76 4.87
N SER A 66 0.28 13.64 5.83
CA SER A 66 0.06 14.10 7.21
C SER A 66 -1.23 13.57 7.87
N GLY A 67 -1.63 12.33 7.52
CA GLY A 67 -2.82 11.68 8.07
C GLY A 67 -4.12 12.04 7.37
N LEU A 68 -4.09 12.83 6.32
CA LEU A 68 -5.25 13.24 5.53
C LEU A 68 -5.15 12.72 4.11
N LEU A 69 -6.29 12.64 3.42
CA LEU A 69 -6.39 12.24 2.03
C LEU A 69 -6.61 13.46 1.14
N TYR A 70 -5.94 13.43 0.00
CA TYR A 70 -6.02 14.49 -1.00
C TYR A 70 -6.28 13.90 -2.39
N LYS A 71 -6.81 14.71 -3.30
CA LYS A 71 -6.94 14.39 -4.72
C LYS A 71 -6.33 15.48 -5.58
N ILE A 72 -5.70 15.08 -6.68
CA ILE A 72 -5.19 15.95 -7.72
C ILE A 72 -5.65 15.43 -9.08
N ALA A 73 -5.89 16.33 -10.05
CA ALA A 73 -6.20 15.90 -11.40
C ALA A 73 -5.09 15.00 -11.98
N ALA A 74 -5.47 13.99 -12.73
CA ALA A 74 -4.55 12.97 -13.26
C ALA A 74 -3.50 13.52 -14.24
N ASP A 75 -3.68 14.75 -14.74
CA ASP A 75 -2.69 15.49 -15.54
C ASP A 75 -1.74 16.35 -14.68
N GLY A 76 -1.85 16.28 -13.36
CA GLY A 76 -1.05 17.04 -12.40
C GLY A 76 -1.40 18.53 -12.30
N LYS A 77 -2.39 19.01 -13.05
CA LYS A 77 -2.76 20.42 -13.09
C LYS A 77 -3.83 20.78 -12.06
N GLY A 78 -3.95 22.08 -11.82
CA GLY A 78 -4.96 22.62 -10.91
C GLY A 78 -4.58 22.51 -9.44
N GLU A 79 -5.59 22.76 -8.61
CA GLU A 79 -5.46 22.77 -7.15
C GLU A 79 -5.62 21.36 -6.58
N VAL A 80 -4.98 21.14 -5.44
CA VAL A 80 -5.15 19.93 -4.63
C VAL A 80 -6.43 20.05 -3.82
N GLY A 81 -7.31 19.07 -3.96
CA GLY A 81 -8.54 18.97 -3.18
C GLY A 81 -8.34 18.08 -1.94
N LEU A 82 -8.85 18.52 -0.79
CA LEU A 82 -8.92 17.70 0.43
C LEU A 82 -10.17 16.80 0.34
N ILE A 83 -10.01 15.51 0.65
CA ILE A 83 -11.15 14.59 0.89
C ILE A 83 -11.50 14.69 2.37
N ASN A 84 -12.70 15.14 2.69
CA ASN A 84 -13.12 15.29 4.09
C ASN A 84 -13.42 13.92 4.71
N THR A 85 -12.57 13.47 5.61
CA THR A 85 -12.68 12.22 6.35
C THR A 85 -13.18 12.44 7.78
N GLU A 86 -13.73 13.62 8.08
CA GLU A 86 -14.23 14.02 9.41
C GLU A 86 -13.22 13.72 10.53
N TYR A 87 -13.55 12.81 11.46
CA TYR A 87 -12.69 12.46 12.61
C TYR A 87 -11.57 11.47 12.28
N VAL A 88 -11.55 10.86 11.09
CA VAL A 88 -10.51 9.93 10.64
C VAL A 88 -9.37 10.73 10.01
N VAL A 89 -8.51 11.32 10.85
CA VAL A 89 -7.47 12.28 10.44
C VAL A 89 -6.05 11.77 10.69
N ARG A 90 -5.90 10.47 10.85
CA ARG A 90 -4.61 9.81 11.09
C ARG A 90 -4.42 8.60 10.16
N CYS A 91 -4.84 8.80 8.90
CA CYS A 91 -4.62 7.80 7.87
C CYS A 91 -3.13 7.57 7.66
N ASN A 92 -2.74 6.31 7.53
CA ASN A 92 -1.45 5.95 7.00
C ASN A 92 -1.53 5.89 5.46
N ASN A 93 -0.58 5.25 4.81
CA ASN A 93 -0.51 5.12 3.36
C ASN A 93 -1.35 3.95 2.78
N ASP A 94 -2.21 3.33 3.60
CA ASP A 94 -3.08 2.24 3.15
C ASP A 94 -4.49 2.77 2.91
N HIS A 95 -4.83 3.00 1.66
CA HIS A 95 -6.17 3.37 1.23
C HIS A 95 -6.51 2.72 -0.11
N VAL A 96 -7.74 2.26 -0.27
CA VAL A 96 -8.18 1.50 -1.44
C VAL A 96 -9.54 1.98 -1.91
N LEU A 97 -9.67 2.20 -3.21
CA LEU A 97 -10.95 2.57 -3.83
C LEU A 97 -11.84 1.33 -4.04
N SER A 98 -13.15 1.50 -3.86
CA SER A 98 -14.11 0.49 -4.30
C SER A 98 -14.11 0.39 -5.84
N ALA A 99 -14.40 -0.80 -6.37
CA ALA A 99 -14.42 -1.05 -7.80
C ALA A 99 -15.41 -0.17 -8.58
N ASP A 100 -16.50 0.28 -7.92
CA ASP A 100 -17.47 1.22 -8.50
C ASP A 100 -17.03 2.69 -8.43
N GLY A 101 -15.88 2.97 -7.81
CA GLY A 101 -15.30 4.31 -7.65
C GLY A 101 -16.07 5.26 -6.74
N LYS A 102 -17.03 4.76 -5.93
CA LYS A 102 -17.88 5.62 -5.08
C LYS A 102 -17.42 5.72 -3.64
N SER A 103 -16.60 4.78 -3.19
CA SER A 103 -16.14 4.70 -1.81
C SER A 103 -14.62 4.53 -1.74
N ILE A 104 -14.07 4.89 -0.61
CA ILE A 104 -12.68 4.64 -0.25
C ILE A 104 -12.65 3.97 1.12
N ALA A 105 -11.79 2.97 1.27
CA ALA A 105 -11.44 2.38 2.55
C ALA A 105 -10.05 2.86 2.96
N VAL A 106 -9.82 3.05 4.26
CA VAL A 106 -8.59 3.62 4.82
C VAL A 106 -8.18 2.92 6.10
N SER A 107 -6.89 2.81 6.33
CA SER A 107 -6.33 2.48 7.65
C SER A 107 -6.04 3.75 8.42
N SER A 108 -6.49 3.84 9.67
CA SER A 108 -6.27 5.02 10.52
C SER A 108 -6.19 4.66 11.98
N SER A 109 -5.37 5.38 12.73
CA SER A 109 -5.29 5.26 14.18
C SER A 109 -6.30 6.20 14.85
N PRO A 110 -7.24 5.70 15.66
CA PRO A 110 -8.35 6.52 16.19
C PRO A 110 -7.96 7.55 17.25
N SER A 111 -6.79 7.39 17.88
CA SER A 111 -6.37 8.23 19.00
C SER A 111 -5.11 9.03 18.70
N PRO A 112 -5.04 10.33 19.07
CA PRO A 112 -3.82 11.12 18.99
C PRO A 112 -2.65 10.56 19.84
N SER A 113 -2.94 9.80 20.88
CA SER A 113 -1.95 9.18 21.77
C SER A 113 -1.41 7.83 21.27
N GLY A 114 -1.69 7.42 20.01
CA GLY A 114 -1.16 6.21 19.42
C GLY A 114 -2.07 5.00 19.56
N GLY A 115 -3.35 5.15 19.28
CA GLY A 115 -4.26 4.00 19.12
C GLY A 115 -3.79 3.08 17.99
N THR A 116 -4.21 1.81 18.06
CA THR A 116 -3.90 0.82 17.03
C THR A 116 -4.62 1.15 15.72
N SER A 117 -4.02 0.80 14.57
CA SER A 117 -4.62 0.99 13.24
C SER A 117 -5.89 0.16 13.10
N LEU A 118 -6.97 0.80 12.63
CA LEU A 118 -8.26 0.21 12.31
C LEU A 118 -8.67 0.60 10.89
N ILE A 119 -9.59 -0.15 10.29
CA ILE A 119 -10.07 0.09 8.93
C ILE A 119 -11.43 0.76 8.96
N TYR A 120 -11.57 1.80 8.15
CA TYR A 120 -12.80 2.55 7.95
C TYR A 120 -13.16 2.59 6.46
N THR A 121 -14.45 2.71 6.14
CA THR A 121 -14.95 3.03 4.80
C THR A 121 -15.72 4.34 4.83
N LEU A 122 -15.66 5.10 3.74
CA LEU A 122 -16.39 6.35 3.58
C LEU A 122 -16.65 6.64 2.09
N PRO A 123 -17.61 7.55 1.76
CA PRO A 123 -17.79 8.00 0.38
C PRO A 123 -16.50 8.65 -0.17
N LEU A 124 -16.17 8.44 -1.44
CA LEU A 124 -14.98 9.02 -2.06
C LEU A 124 -15.01 10.56 -2.08
N GLU A 125 -16.19 11.16 -2.20
CA GLU A 125 -16.36 12.63 -2.12
C GLU A 125 -16.24 13.19 -0.69
N GLY A 126 -15.98 12.33 0.28
CA GLY A 126 -15.91 12.67 1.70
C GLY A 126 -17.24 12.41 2.43
N GLY A 127 -17.19 12.38 3.74
CA GLY A 127 -18.36 12.16 4.60
C GLY A 127 -18.04 11.32 5.83
N THR A 128 -19.05 10.85 6.51
CA THR A 128 -18.91 10.17 7.80
C THR A 128 -18.31 8.78 7.64
N PRO A 129 -17.13 8.51 8.23
CA PRO A 129 -16.50 7.20 8.17
C PRO A 129 -17.26 6.15 8.97
N LYS A 130 -17.32 4.93 8.43
CA LYS A 130 -17.84 3.74 9.09
C LYS A 130 -16.67 2.85 9.52
N LEU A 131 -16.56 2.56 10.82
CA LEU A 131 -15.60 1.59 11.34
C LEU A 131 -15.98 0.17 10.89
N ILE A 132 -14.98 -0.57 10.36
CA ILE A 132 -15.19 -1.92 9.82
C ILE A 132 -14.53 -2.98 10.71
N THR A 133 -13.23 -2.85 11.02
CA THR A 133 -12.51 -3.87 11.80
C THR A 133 -12.78 -3.70 13.30
N PRO A 134 -13.13 -4.79 14.02
CA PRO A 134 -13.37 -4.73 15.46
C PRO A 134 -12.07 -4.63 16.27
N TRP A 135 -10.96 -5.09 15.70
CA TRP A 135 -9.66 -5.22 16.37
C TRP A 135 -8.54 -4.61 15.54
N GLY A 136 -7.48 -4.17 16.20
CA GLY A 136 -6.24 -3.71 15.59
C GLY A 136 -5.00 -4.36 16.21
N PRO A 137 -3.82 -4.21 15.60
CA PRO A 137 -3.63 -3.45 14.36
C PRO A 137 -4.14 -4.19 13.11
N SER A 138 -4.75 -3.42 12.22
CA SER A 138 -5.23 -3.85 10.90
C SER A 138 -4.79 -2.85 9.86
N TYR A 139 -4.19 -3.31 8.74
CA TYR A 139 -3.66 -2.50 7.66
C TYR A 139 -4.29 -2.93 6.35
N LEU A 140 -5.02 -2.02 5.71
CA LEU A 140 -5.84 -2.28 4.53
C LEU A 140 -4.98 -2.29 3.27
N HIS A 141 -5.23 -3.29 2.38
CA HIS A 141 -4.59 -3.31 1.07
C HIS A 141 -5.51 -3.71 -0.07
N GLY A 142 -6.65 -4.37 0.17
CA GLY A 142 -7.50 -4.88 -0.88
C GLY A 142 -9.00 -4.65 -0.65
N TRP A 143 -9.71 -4.50 -1.75
CA TRP A 143 -11.17 -4.48 -1.80
C TRP A 143 -11.61 -5.44 -2.92
N SER A 144 -12.52 -6.37 -2.62
CA SER A 144 -13.01 -7.30 -3.62
C SER A 144 -13.76 -6.58 -4.76
N PRO A 145 -13.66 -7.04 -6.02
CA PRO A 145 -14.30 -6.37 -7.15
C PRO A 145 -15.83 -6.31 -7.07
N ASP A 146 -16.45 -7.22 -6.32
CA ASP A 146 -17.89 -7.20 -6.05
C ASP A 146 -18.29 -6.16 -4.97
N GLY A 147 -17.30 -5.49 -4.37
CA GLY A 147 -17.49 -4.47 -3.35
C GLY A 147 -17.89 -4.98 -1.98
N GLN A 148 -17.88 -6.30 -1.71
CA GLN A 148 -18.43 -6.87 -0.49
C GLN A 148 -17.41 -7.18 0.60
N THR A 149 -16.11 -7.29 0.25
CA THR A 149 -15.08 -7.80 1.16
C THR A 149 -13.83 -6.94 1.11
N LEU A 150 -13.25 -6.63 2.27
CA LEU A 150 -11.94 -6.01 2.41
C LEU A 150 -10.90 -7.08 2.74
N ALA A 151 -9.69 -6.96 2.18
CA ALA A 151 -8.53 -7.75 2.51
C ALA A 151 -7.46 -6.86 3.17
N TYR A 152 -6.83 -7.36 4.21
CA TYR A 152 -5.90 -6.58 5.01
C TYR A 152 -4.88 -7.48 5.73
N CYS A 153 -3.77 -6.88 6.11
CA CYS A 153 -2.77 -7.48 7.00
C CYS A 153 -3.14 -7.17 8.45
N ALA A 154 -3.03 -8.16 9.34
CA ALA A 154 -3.34 -7.95 10.74
C ALA A 154 -2.47 -8.77 11.70
N PHE A 155 -2.12 -8.14 12.81
CA PHE A 155 -1.37 -8.75 13.92
C PHE A 155 -2.37 -9.19 14.99
N ARG A 156 -2.76 -10.47 14.99
CA ARG A 156 -3.69 -11.03 15.98
C ARG A 156 -2.95 -11.85 17.06
N SER A 157 -1.69 -12.20 16.79
CA SER A 157 -0.81 -12.90 17.73
C SER A 157 0.61 -12.35 17.63
N VAL A 158 1.22 -12.07 18.77
CA VAL A 158 2.64 -11.64 18.84
C VAL A 158 3.60 -12.78 18.42
N ALA A 159 3.14 -14.02 18.48
CA ALA A 159 3.98 -15.19 18.24
C ALA A 159 4.09 -15.55 16.75
N THR A 160 3.10 -15.20 15.92
CA THR A 160 3.01 -15.65 14.52
C THR A 160 3.33 -14.57 13.48
N GLY A 161 3.56 -13.31 13.91
CA GLY A 161 3.71 -12.19 12.99
C GLY A 161 2.36 -11.68 12.49
N ALA A 162 2.34 -11.12 11.26
CA ALA A 162 1.12 -10.66 10.63
C ALA A 162 0.66 -11.64 9.56
N ASP A 163 -0.66 -11.76 9.45
CA ASP A 163 -1.32 -12.63 8.48
C ASP A 163 -2.35 -11.84 7.68
N ILE A 164 -2.73 -12.43 6.54
CA ILE A 164 -3.80 -11.90 5.70
C ILE A 164 -5.17 -12.31 6.28
N TYR A 165 -6.03 -11.31 6.41
CA TYR A 165 -7.42 -11.44 6.83
C TYR A 165 -8.37 -10.83 5.82
N THR A 166 -9.62 -11.28 5.86
CA THR A 166 -10.73 -10.64 5.15
C THR A 166 -11.88 -10.37 6.10
N ILE A 167 -12.69 -9.35 5.76
CA ILE A 167 -13.89 -8.97 6.51
C ILE A 167 -14.93 -8.39 5.54
N SER A 168 -16.22 -8.60 5.84
CA SER A 168 -17.28 -7.92 5.09
C SER A 168 -17.18 -6.38 5.24
N VAL A 169 -17.47 -5.62 4.20
CA VAL A 169 -17.61 -4.14 4.27
C VAL A 169 -18.69 -3.68 5.24
N ASN A 170 -19.54 -4.60 5.69
CA ASN A 170 -20.50 -4.36 6.73
C ASN A 170 -19.97 -4.58 8.15
N GLY A 171 -18.71 -5.05 8.28
CA GLY A 171 -18.13 -5.50 9.53
C GLY A 171 -18.52 -6.94 9.86
N GLY A 172 -18.29 -7.37 11.09
CA GLY A 172 -18.61 -8.70 11.58
C GLY A 172 -17.39 -9.54 11.86
N GLU A 173 -17.43 -10.83 11.55
CA GLU A 173 -16.35 -11.78 11.83
C GLU A 173 -15.23 -11.67 10.82
N GLU A 174 -13.98 -11.64 11.32
CA GLU A 174 -12.77 -11.68 10.51
C GLU A 174 -12.46 -13.13 10.09
N ARG A 175 -12.05 -13.33 8.84
CA ARG A 175 -11.57 -14.61 8.34
C ARG A 175 -10.07 -14.54 8.08
N ARG A 176 -9.27 -15.33 8.79
CA ARG A 176 -7.84 -15.50 8.55
C ARG A 176 -7.60 -16.37 7.33
N LEU A 177 -6.77 -15.92 6.38
CA LEU A 177 -6.46 -16.64 5.15
C LEU A 177 -5.06 -17.26 5.14
N THR A 178 -4.10 -16.67 5.86
CA THR A 178 -2.74 -17.20 5.95
C THR A 178 -2.37 -17.53 7.39
N THR A 179 -1.44 -18.49 7.54
CA THR A 179 -0.99 -18.99 8.86
C THR A 179 0.50 -19.36 8.84
N ALA A 180 1.22 -18.97 7.80
CA ALA A 180 2.65 -19.21 7.70
C ALA A 180 3.42 -18.41 8.76
N GLU A 181 4.55 -18.92 9.20
CA GLU A 181 5.41 -18.19 10.12
C GLU A 181 6.03 -16.97 9.41
N GLY A 182 6.06 -15.84 10.09
CA GLY A 182 6.62 -14.59 9.62
C GLY A 182 5.57 -13.54 9.26
N LEU A 183 5.90 -12.67 8.31
CA LEU A 183 5.06 -11.58 7.87
C LEU A 183 4.43 -11.92 6.52
N ASP A 184 3.11 -11.91 6.46
CA ASP A 184 2.32 -11.84 5.23
C ASP A 184 1.63 -10.48 5.17
N ASP A 185 1.78 -9.75 4.04
CA ASP A 185 1.32 -8.37 3.92
C ASP A 185 0.86 -8.03 2.49
N GLY A 186 0.29 -6.84 2.30
CA GLY A 186 -0.08 -6.30 1.00
C GLY A 186 -1.12 -7.09 0.19
N PRO A 187 -2.22 -7.61 0.79
CA PRO A 187 -3.18 -8.40 0.06
C PRO A 187 -4.02 -7.57 -0.91
N GLU A 188 -4.00 -7.91 -2.19
CA GLU A 188 -4.79 -7.27 -3.23
C GLU A 188 -5.58 -8.29 -4.05
N TYR A 189 -6.86 -8.04 -4.27
CA TYR A 189 -7.68 -8.88 -5.15
C TYR A 189 -7.30 -8.68 -6.62
N SER A 190 -7.25 -9.78 -7.39
CA SER A 190 -7.26 -9.70 -8.85
C SER A 190 -8.57 -9.08 -9.35
N PRO A 191 -8.58 -8.38 -10.50
CA PRO A 191 -9.79 -7.73 -11.03
C PRO A 191 -10.96 -8.67 -11.28
N ASP A 192 -10.72 -9.97 -11.52
CA ASP A 192 -11.75 -11.00 -11.67
C ASP A 192 -12.25 -11.60 -10.35
N GLY A 193 -11.66 -11.15 -9.21
CA GLY A 193 -12.02 -11.59 -7.86
C GLY A 193 -11.60 -13.02 -7.50
N LYS A 194 -10.90 -13.73 -8.38
CA LYS A 194 -10.57 -15.15 -8.12
C LYS A 194 -9.36 -15.33 -7.23
N HIS A 195 -8.43 -14.38 -7.23
CA HIS A 195 -7.17 -14.49 -6.52
C HIS A 195 -6.94 -13.29 -5.61
N ILE A 196 -6.11 -13.51 -4.59
CA ILE A 196 -5.48 -12.47 -3.78
C ILE A 196 -3.97 -12.58 -4.00
N TRP A 197 -3.35 -11.48 -4.38
CA TRP A 197 -1.90 -11.31 -4.45
C TRP A 197 -1.44 -10.72 -3.13
N PHE A 198 -0.30 -11.15 -2.66
CA PHE A 198 0.26 -10.67 -1.38
C PHE A 198 1.78 -10.87 -1.37
N ASN A 199 2.45 -10.38 -0.37
CA ASN A 199 3.86 -10.64 -0.14
C ASN A 199 4.09 -11.38 1.19
N SER A 200 5.12 -12.23 1.23
CA SER A 200 5.41 -13.11 2.37
C SER A 200 6.91 -13.36 2.52
N VAL A 201 7.38 -13.41 3.79
CA VAL A 201 8.77 -13.75 4.13
C VAL A 201 9.01 -15.25 4.36
N ARG A 202 7.99 -16.09 4.20
CA ARG A 202 8.00 -17.52 4.57
C ARG A 202 9.10 -18.36 3.90
N THR A 203 9.72 -17.85 2.82
CA THR A 203 10.85 -18.49 2.14
C THR A 203 12.19 -17.80 2.42
N GLY A 204 12.26 -16.94 3.43
CA GLY A 204 13.46 -16.27 3.90
C GLY A 204 13.56 -14.81 3.45
N LEU A 205 13.35 -14.52 2.17
CA LEU A 205 13.21 -13.16 1.63
C LEU A 205 11.73 -12.83 1.44
N MET A 206 11.41 -11.54 1.46
CA MET A 206 10.08 -11.08 1.07
C MET A 206 9.88 -11.33 -0.42
N GLN A 207 8.86 -12.12 -0.76
CA GLN A 207 8.52 -12.49 -2.14
C GLN A 207 7.04 -12.26 -2.42
N VAL A 208 6.69 -12.10 -3.68
CA VAL A 208 5.30 -12.02 -4.13
C VAL A 208 4.70 -13.43 -4.18
N TRP A 209 3.50 -13.54 -3.66
CA TRP A 209 2.68 -14.75 -3.62
C TRP A 209 1.30 -14.48 -4.20
N ARG A 210 0.62 -15.55 -4.58
CA ARG A 210 -0.78 -15.52 -5.00
C ARG A 210 -1.52 -16.71 -4.38
N MET A 211 -2.78 -16.51 -4.00
CA MET A 211 -3.68 -17.55 -3.51
C MET A 211 -5.07 -17.38 -4.14
N ASN A 212 -5.91 -18.40 -4.06
CA ASN A 212 -7.33 -18.25 -4.35
C ASN A 212 -7.97 -17.28 -3.36
N ALA A 213 -9.09 -16.63 -3.71
CA ALA A 213 -9.77 -15.66 -2.85
C ALA A 213 -10.26 -16.26 -1.52
N ASP A 214 -10.35 -17.58 -1.44
CA ASP A 214 -10.67 -18.31 -0.21
C ASP A 214 -9.46 -18.65 0.67
N GLY A 215 -8.24 -18.25 0.27
CA GLY A 215 -6.99 -18.52 0.98
C GLY A 215 -6.29 -19.81 0.59
N SER A 216 -6.90 -20.66 -0.26
CA SER A 216 -6.30 -21.90 -0.74
C SER A 216 -5.26 -21.66 -1.85
N GLU A 217 -4.48 -22.69 -2.18
CA GLU A 217 -3.52 -22.74 -3.29
C GLU A 217 -2.48 -21.59 -3.28
N GLN A 218 -1.88 -21.32 -2.11
CA GLN A 218 -0.86 -20.28 -1.95
C GLN A 218 0.41 -20.65 -2.73
N THR A 219 0.72 -19.86 -3.76
CA THR A 219 1.80 -20.11 -4.72
C THR A 219 2.76 -18.94 -4.76
N GLN A 220 4.07 -19.20 -4.64
CA GLN A 220 5.11 -18.20 -4.81
C GLN A 220 5.21 -17.77 -6.29
N MET A 221 5.29 -16.48 -6.54
CA MET A 221 5.31 -15.91 -7.88
C MET A 221 6.63 -15.24 -8.25
N THR A 222 7.45 -14.81 -7.26
CA THR A 222 8.80 -14.28 -7.47
C THR A 222 9.82 -15.13 -6.73
N PHE A 223 11.04 -15.24 -7.29
CA PHE A 223 12.12 -16.12 -6.82
C PHE A 223 13.47 -15.40 -6.83
N ASP A 224 13.48 -14.08 -6.65
CA ASP A 224 14.72 -13.30 -6.66
C ASP A 224 15.46 -13.48 -5.33
N GLU A 225 16.72 -13.93 -5.40
CA GLU A 225 17.58 -14.14 -4.23
C GLU A 225 18.36 -12.87 -3.83
N THR A 226 18.21 -11.79 -4.58
CA THR A 226 18.94 -10.53 -4.39
C THR A 226 18.06 -9.36 -3.96
N ARG A 227 16.74 -9.57 -3.91
CA ARG A 227 15.74 -8.54 -3.61
C ARG A 227 14.61 -9.04 -2.72
N ASN A 228 14.10 -8.12 -1.92
CA ASN A 228 12.85 -8.24 -1.19
C ASN A 228 11.74 -7.57 -1.99
N ALA A 229 10.71 -8.32 -2.41
CA ALA A 229 9.62 -7.88 -3.26
C ALA A 229 8.34 -7.58 -2.44
N TRP A 230 7.78 -6.37 -2.60
CA TRP A 230 6.69 -5.84 -1.81
C TRP A 230 5.55 -5.29 -2.67
N PHE A 231 4.32 -5.32 -2.15
CA PHE A 231 3.13 -4.66 -2.68
C PHE A 231 2.86 -4.98 -4.15
N PRO A 232 2.44 -6.23 -4.45
CA PRO A 232 2.05 -6.60 -5.81
C PRO A 232 0.71 -5.99 -6.19
N HIS A 233 0.68 -5.21 -7.27
CA HIS A 233 -0.52 -4.57 -7.80
C HIS A 233 -0.87 -5.08 -9.18
N VAL A 234 -2.07 -5.66 -9.31
CA VAL A 234 -2.55 -6.22 -10.57
C VAL A 234 -3.12 -5.11 -11.46
N SER A 235 -2.75 -5.14 -12.75
CA SER A 235 -3.34 -4.22 -13.74
C SER A 235 -4.85 -4.43 -13.89
N PRO A 236 -5.64 -3.39 -14.22
CA PRO A 236 -7.09 -3.50 -14.38
C PRO A 236 -7.54 -4.58 -15.37
N ASP A 237 -6.75 -4.86 -16.41
CA ASP A 237 -7.02 -5.94 -17.39
C ASP A 237 -6.62 -7.35 -16.89
N GLY A 238 -6.06 -7.45 -15.68
CA GLY A 238 -5.66 -8.69 -15.05
C GLY A 238 -4.42 -9.37 -15.63
N LYS A 239 -3.66 -8.72 -16.53
CA LYS A 239 -2.58 -9.39 -17.27
C LYS A 239 -1.20 -9.18 -16.68
N GLN A 240 -0.97 -8.12 -15.94
CA GLN A 240 0.33 -7.73 -15.41
C GLN A 240 0.26 -7.44 -13.93
N VAL A 241 1.39 -7.58 -13.25
CA VAL A 241 1.57 -7.23 -11.84
C VAL A 241 2.80 -6.36 -11.73
N ILE A 242 2.66 -5.16 -11.15
CA ILE A 242 3.77 -4.31 -10.76
C ILE A 242 4.04 -4.47 -9.26
N TYR A 243 5.30 -4.43 -8.86
CA TYR A 243 5.69 -4.49 -7.46
C TYR A 243 7.00 -3.71 -7.23
N ILE A 244 7.27 -3.33 -5.99
CA ILE A 244 8.49 -2.63 -5.59
C ILE A 244 9.47 -3.60 -4.94
N THR A 245 10.78 -3.36 -5.15
CA THR A 245 11.83 -4.17 -4.53
C THR A 245 12.86 -3.32 -3.82
N TYR A 246 13.39 -3.89 -2.73
CA TYR A 246 14.58 -3.42 -2.00
C TYR A 246 15.71 -4.42 -2.21
N HIS A 247 16.96 -3.95 -2.28
CA HIS A 247 18.10 -4.84 -2.34
C HIS A 247 18.31 -5.58 -1.02
N VAL A 248 18.71 -6.83 -1.12
CA VAL A 248 19.11 -7.62 0.06
C VAL A 248 20.29 -6.95 0.74
N GLY A 249 20.18 -6.76 2.05
CA GLY A 249 21.18 -6.06 2.86
C GLY A 249 20.86 -4.59 3.15
N ASP A 250 19.94 -3.97 2.42
CA ASP A 250 19.44 -2.61 2.74
C ASP A 250 18.56 -2.62 3.99
N LEU A 251 17.67 -3.62 4.09
CA LEU A 251 16.71 -3.80 5.16
C LEU A 251 16.55 -5.29 5.49
N GLU A 252 16.05 -5.58 6.68
CA GLU A 252 15.57 -6.93 7.01
C GLU A 252 14.39 -7.30 6.09
N PRO A 253 14.23 -8.58 5.70
CA PRO A 253 13.20 -8.98 4.75
C PRO A 253 11.77 -8.54 5.08
N GLY A 254 11.42 -8.45 6.37
CA GLY A 254 10.12 -7.99 6.86
C GLY A 254 9.99 -6.46 7.01
N GLN A 255 10.88 -5.68 6.42
CA GLN A 255 10.88 -4.22 6.52
C GLN A 255 10.75 -3.56 5.14
N HIS A 256 9.98 -2.48 5.09
CA HIS A 256 9.79 -1.63 3.90
C HIS A 256 9.77 -0.16 4.33
N LEU A 257 10.91 0.47 4.37
CA LEU A 257 11.05 1.85 4.82
C LEU A 257 11.16 2.82 3.63
N ALA A 258 10.83 4.09 3.85
CA ALA A 258 11.07 5.15 2.88
C ALA A 258 12.55 5.55 2.83
N ASN A 259 12.95 6.23 1.75
CA ASN A 259 14.28 6.79 1.53
C ASN A 259 15.36 5.74 1.26
N TYR A 260 15.05 4.79 0.41
CA TYR A 260 15.98 3.80 -0.14
C TYR A 260 16.03 3.88 -1.66
N ASN A 261 17.10 3.35 -2.26
CA ASN A 261 17.12 3.05 -3.68
C ASN A 261 16.30 1.80 -3.90
N VAL A 262 15.23 1.93 -4.66
CA VAL A 262 14.27 0.87 -4.92
C VAL A 262 14.02 0.74 -6.41
N GLU A 263 13.45 -0.39 -6.80
CA GLU A 263 13.13 -0.65 -8.19
C GLU A 263 11.65 -1.05 -8.33
N LEU A 264 11.02 -0.62 -9.43
CA LEU A 264 9.72 -1.13 -9.86
C LEU A 264 9.93 -2.24 -10.89
N TRP A 265 9.26 -3.35 -10.64
CA TRP A 265 9.32 -4.53 -11.49
C TRP A 265 7.93 -4.89 -12.00
N LEU A 266 7.88 -5.40 -13.22
CA LEU A 266 6.65 -5.81 -13.90
C LEU A 266 6.77 -7.28 -14.28
N MET A 267 5.72 -8.08 -13.98
CA MET A 267 5.65 -9.48 -14.38
C MET A 267 4.28 -9.81 -14.98
N PRO A 268 4.17 -10.87 -15.86
CA PRO A 268 2.88 -11.38 -16.27
C PRO A 268 2.11 -11.96 -15.07
N ALA A 269 0.81 -11.69 -14.95
CA ALA A 269 -0.02 -12.26 -13.89
C ALA A 269 -0.18 -13.79 -13.97
N ALA A 270 0.06 -14.35 -15.15
CA ALA A 270 0.13 -15.81 -15.33
C ALA A 270 1.43 -16.44 -14.81
N GLY A 271 2.39 -15.62 -14.35
CA GLY A 271 3.74 -16.02 -14.01
C GLY A 271 4.70 -15.86 -15.22
N GLY A 272 6.00 -15.94 -14.95
CA GLY A 272 7.05 -15.77 -15.96
C GLY A 272 8.17 -14.85 -15.45
N GLN A 273 9.07 -14.46 -16.36
CA GLN A 273 10.22 -13.64 -16.00
C GLN A 273 9.84 -12.19 -15.76
N PRO A 274 10.08 -11.63 -14.56
CA PRO A 274 9.91 -10.20 -14.31
C PRO A 274 10.92 -9.36 -15.09
N LYS A 275 10.54 -8.12 -15.39
CA LYS A 275 11.44 -7.09 -15.95
C LYS A 275 11.43 -5.86 -15.05
N ARG A 276 12.60 -5.25 -14.83
CA ARG A 276 12.71 -3.95 -14.18
C ARG A 276 12.17 -2.88 -15.13
N VAL A 277 11.29 -2.01 -14.62
CA VAL A 277 10.67 -0.93 -15.39
C VAL A 277 11.06 0.46 -14.89
N ALA A 278 11.51 0.57 -13.63
CA ALA A 278 12.07 1.83 -13.12
C ALA A 278 13.06 1.56 -11.97
N GLU A 279 13.96 2.51 -11.75
CA GLU A 279 14.85 2.63 -10.61
C GLU A 279 14.70 4.05 -10.04
N LEU A 280 14.57 4.19 -8.72
CA LEU A 280 14.27 5.48 -8.09
C LEU A 280 14.67 5.50 -6.61
N PHE A 281 14.80 6.70 -6.06
CA PHE A 281 14.89 6.89 -4.62
C PHE A 281 13.46 7.02 -4.07
N GLY A 282 13.03 6.05 -3.26
CA GLY A 282 11.62 5.88 -2.86
C GLY A 282 11.49 5.00 -1.63
N GLY A 283 10.68 3.96 -1.75
CA GLY A 283 10.39 2.98 -0.70
C GLY A 283 8.95 3.00 -0.26
N GLN A 284 8.70 2.86 1.04
CA GLN A 284 7.35 2.98 1.58
C GLN A 284 6.71 4.31 1.13
N GLY A 285 5.48 4.27 0.67
CA GLY A 285 4.76 5.40 0.09
C GLY A 285 4.88 5.52 -1.44
N THR A 286 5.81 4.81 -2.07
CA THR A 286 5.98 4.85 -3.54
C THR A 286 4.78 4.26 -4.28
N ILE A 287 4.37 3.03 -3.94
CA ILE A 287 3.23 2.31 -4.53
C ILE A 287 2.55 1.39 -3.50
N ASN A 288 2.25 1.86 -2.29
CA ASN A 288 1.64 1.02 -1.24
C ASN A 288 0.21 0.55 -1.57
N THR A 289 -0.45 1.21 -2.50
CA THR A 289 -1.79 0.90 -2.98
C THR A 289 -1.78 0.74 -4.49
N ASN A 290 -2.81 0.12 -5.06
CA ASN A 290 -2.90 -0.05 -6.50
C ASN A 290 -2.92 1.29 -7.21
N SER A 291 -1.86 1.55 -7.95
CA SER A 291 -1.60 2.83 -8.63
C SER A 291 -1.75 2.75 -10.15
N TRP A 292 -2.31 1.66 -10.68
CA TRP A 292 -2.58 1.54 -12.10
C TRP A 292 -3.64 2.54 -12.56
N ALA A 293 -3.38 3.18 -13.70
CA ALA A 293 -4.43 3.88 -14.44
C ALA A 293 -5.43 2.87 -15.05
N PRO A 294 -6.68 3.27 -15.31
CA PRO A 294 -7.69 2.37 -15.89
C PRO A 294 -7.32 1.77 -17.25
N ASP A 295 -6.33 2.35 -17.94
CA ASP A 295 -5.86 1.90 -19.26
C ASP A 295 -4.91 0.69 -19.19
N SER A 296 -4.54 0.20 -17.99
CA SER A 296 -3.61 -0.91 -17.79
C SER A 296 -2.22 -0.71 -18.41
N ARG A 297 -1.83 0.55 -18.63
CA ARG A 297 -0.57 0.95 -19.24
C ARG A 297 0.22 1.92 -18.39
N HIS A 298 -0.45 2.82 -17.71
CA HIS A 298 0.19 3.83 -16.89
C HIS A 298 0.09 3.49 -15.39
N VAL A 299 1.15 3.79 -14.64
CA VAL A 299 1.22 3.60 -13.19
C VAL A 299 1.68 4.90 -12.54
N ALA A 300 0.91 5.41 -11.58
CA ALA A 300 1.34 6.53 -10.76
C ALA A 300 2.26 6.03 -9.64
N PHE A 301 3.30 6.78 -9.31
CA PHE A 301 4.20 6.46 -8.21
C PHE A 301 4.82 7.73 -7.64
N ILE A 302 5.37 7.60 -6.41
CA ILE A 302 6.08 8.69 -5.76
C ILE A 302 7.56 8.34 -5.68
N SER A 303 8.42 9.23 -6.19
CA SER A 303 9.83 9.26 -5.84
C SER A 303 10.13 10.40 -4.87
N TYR A 304 11.26 10.32 -4.18
CA TYR A 304 11.65 11.29 -3.17
C TYR A 304 12.98 11.94 -3.52
N ARG A 305 13.14 13.19 -3.08
CA ARG A 305 14.40 13.92 -3.06
C ARG A 305 14.60 14.48 -1.66
N LEU A 306 15.70 14.12 -1.02
CA LEU A 306 16.04 14.69 0.28
C LEU A 306 16.51 16.13 0.10
N ASN A 307 15.96 17.02 0.92
CA ASN A 307 16.38 18.42 0.95
C ASN A 307 17.62 18.55 1.82
N GLU A 308 18.61 19.30 1.37
CA GLU A 308 19.78 19.63 2.19
C GLU A 308 19.33 20.39 3.45
N LYS A 309 19.89 20.03 4.59
CA LYS A 309 19.70 20.81 5.83
C LYS A 309 20.36 22.18 5.62
N LYS A 310 19.54 23.22 5.58
CA LYS A 310 20.04 24.59 5.61
C LYS A 310 20.54 24.95 7.01
#